data_6e7b0fb5ea0a7c8a276c5ac443bee715
#
_entry.id   6e7b0fb5ea0a7c8a276c5ac443bee715
#
_cell.length_a   1.000
_cell.length_b   1.000
_cell.length_c   1.000
_cell.angle_alpha   90.00
_cell.angle_beta   90.00
_cell.angle_gamma   90.00
#
_symmetry.space_group_name_H-M   'P 1'
#
loop_
_entity.id
_entity.type
_entity.pdbx_description
1 polymer ?
#
loop_
_entity_poly.entity_id
_entity_poly.type
_entity_poly.pdbx_seq_one_letter_code
_entity_poly.pdbx_strand_id
1 'polypeptide(L)'
;FAYAGRFYERIRDPKFFFDFLATLDTDFRFDLYVNYLDPCFREMIREAQGRVTGEIALHDPLPREKLIERLSQADFVVNFDNATSNATPSKLIDYAMSGRPILSFNERTFDPEGFRAALSGDYSAQVKGIDLSQYDIRRIADRFEGLIDEGKKTE
;
A
#
# COMPACT_ATOMS: atom_id res chain seq x y z
N PHE A 1 6.94 8.69 3.94
CA PHE A 1 6.06 7.52 3.72
C PHE A 1 6.11 7.06 2.27
N ALA A 2 5.63 5.83 1.97
CA ALA A 2 5.80 5.24 0.65
C ALA A 2 4.53 4.53 0.14
N TYR A 3 4.41 4.44 -1.17
CA TYR A 3 3.42 3.62 -1.89
C TYR A 3 4.11 2.76 -2.94
N ALA A 4 3.69 1.51 -3.06
CA ALA A 4 4.12 0.63 -4.12
C ALA A 4 2.90 0.01 -4.82
N GLY A 5 2.81 0.12 -6.15
CA GLY A 5 1.71 -0.49 -6.86
C GLY A 5 1.37 0.17 -8.17
N ARG A 6 0.13 0.02 -8.60
CA ARG A 6 -0.41 0.64 -9.81
C ARG A 6 -1.66 1.44 -9.47
N PHE A 7 -1.80 2.58 -10.09
CA PHE A 7 -3.04 3.35 -10.07
C PHE A 7 -3.99 2.86 -11.16
N TYR A 8 -5.28 2.98 -10.90
CA TYR A 8 -6.34 2.64 -11.84
C TYR A 8 -7.46 3.66 -11.71
N GLU A 9 -7.90 4.22 -12.81
CA GLU A 9 -9.06 5.10 -12.83
C GLU A 9 -10.27 4.43 -12.16
N ARG A 10 -11.01 5.18 -11.37
CA ARG A 10 -12.25 4.76 -10.66
C ARG A 10 -12.08 3.68 -9.59
N ILE A 11 -10.98 2.92 -9.58
CA ILE A 11 -10.76 1.83 -8.62
C ILE A 11 -9.73 2.23 -7.56
N ARG A 12 -8.63 2.84 -7.99
CA ARG A 12 -7.52 3.33 -7.17
C ARG A 12 -7.04 4.66 -7.72
N ASP A 13 -7.95 5.60 -7.84
CA ASP A 13 -7.62 6.96 -8.28
C ASP A 13 -7.02 7.73 -7.09
N PRO A 14 -5.76 8.14 -7.16
CA PRO A 14 -5.09 8.85 -6.06
C PRO A 14 -5.43 10.35 -6.02
N LYS A 15 -6.29 10.85 -6.91
CA LYS A 15 -6.55 12.29 -7.04
C LYS A 15 -6.94 12.93 -5.72
N PHE A 16 -7.92 12.35 -5.00
CA PHE A 16 -8.37 12.85 -3.70
C PHE A 16 -7.21 12.99 -2.71
N PHE A 17 -6.27 12.05 -2.76
CA PHE A 17 -5.13 12.02 -1.85
C PHE A 17 -4.08 13.08 -2.22
N PHE A 18 -3.78 13.27 -3.50
CA PHE A 18 -2.91 14.36 -3.94
C PHE A 18 -3.51 15.74 -3.64
N ASP A 19 -4.83 15.88 -3.80
CA ASP A 19 -5.53 17.13 -3.41
C ASP A 19 -5.43 17.37 -1.91
N PHE A 20 -5.53 16.33 -1.08
CA PHE A 20 -5.30 16.42 0.35
C PHE A 20 -3.84 16.79 0.68
N LEU A 21 -2.84 16.13 0.07
CA LEU A 21 -1.42 16.44 0.30
C LEU A 21 -1.10 17.92 0.02
N ALA A 22 -1.76 18.51 -0.97
CA ALA A 22 -1.63 19.94 -1.28
C ALA A 22 -2.20 20.89 -0.18
N THR A 23 -2.95 20.36 0.79
CA THR A 23 -3.46 21.13 1.94
C THR A 23 -2.54 21.06 3.16
N LEU A 24 -1.46 20.29 3.10
CA LEU A 24 -0.55 20.12 4.23
C LEU A 24 0.49 21.24 4.26
N ASP A 25 0.67 21.84 5.44
CA ASP A 25 1.70 22.84 5.73
C ASP A 25 2.96 22.22 6.36
N THR A 26 3.05 20.88 6.34
CA THR A 26 4.12 20.11 6.98
C THR A 26 5.03 19.52 5.92
N ASP A 27 6.33 19.52 6.16
CA ASP A 27 7.29 18.80 5.33
C ASP A 27 7.03 17.31 5.39
N PHE A 28 7.01 16.69 4.23
CA PHE A 28 6.92 15.24 4.07
C PHE A 28 7.66 14.80 2.81
N ARG A 29 7.99 13.51 2.78
CA ARG A 29 8.44 12.84 1.57
C ARG A 29 7.54 11.67 1.26
N PHE A 30 6.99 11.67 0.05
CA PHE A 30 6.14 10.61 -0.48
C PHE A 30 6.84 9.89 -1.62
N ASP A 31 7.36 8.68 -1.36
CA ASP A 31 8.05 7.85 -2.33
C ASP A 31 7.05 6.96 -3.07
N LEU A 32 6.99 7.10 -4.40
CA LEU A 32 6.08 6.38 -5.29
C LEU A 32 6.86 5.35 -6.11
N TYR A 33 6.62 4.06 -5.87
CA TYR A 33 7.15 2.94 -6.65
C TYR A 33 6.05 2.36 -7.53
N VAL A 34 5.94 2.85 -8.77
CA VAL A 34 4.86 2.49 -9.70
C VAL A 34 5.42 1.76 -10.91
N ASN A 35 5.08 0.46 -11.06
CA ASN A 35 5.61 -0.38 -12.14
C ASN A 35 5.12 0.03 -13.53
N TYR A 36 3.92 0.55 -13.62
CA TYR A 36 3.33 1.06 -14.84
C TYR A 36 2.53 2.32 -14.51
N LEU A 37 2.85 3.39 -15.21
CA LEU A 37 2.23 4.69 -14.96
C LEU A 37 1.61 5.21 -16.26
N ASP A 38 0.29 5.18 -16.30
CA ASP A 38 -0.47 5.78 -17.39
C ASP A 38 -0.18 7.29 -17.52
N PRO A 39 -0.21 7.87 -18.72
CA PRO A 39 0.11 9.29 -18.94
C PRO A 39 -0.74 10.23 -18.07
N CYS A 40 -2.03 9.92 -17.84
CA CYS A 40 -2.91 10.73 -16.99
C CYS A 40 -2.42 10.78 -15.53
N PHE A 41 -1.96 9.66 -14.97
CA PHE A 41 -1.41 9.65 -13.61
C PHE A 41 -0.05 10.29 -13.52
N ARG A 42 0.77 10.21 -14.57
CA ARG A 42 2.05 10.94 -14.63
C ARG A 42 1.84 12.44 -14.56
N GLU A 43 0.87 12.95 -15.33
CA GLU A 43 0.52 14.37 -15.30
C GLU A 43 -0.02 14.78 -13.93
N MET A 44 -0.92 14.00 -13.35
CA MET A 44 -1.48 14.22 -12.02
C MET A 44 -0.39 14.30 -10.94
N ILE A 45 0.61 13.41 -10.99
CA ILE A 45 1.75 13.43 -10.07
C ILE A 45 2.56 14.72 -10.26
N ARG A 46 2.82 15.11 -11.51
CA ARG A 46 3.56 16.33 -11.84
C ARG A 46 2.85 17.59 -11.34
N GLU A 47 1.54 17.66 -11.50
CA GLU A 47 0.73 18.75 -10.97
C GLU A 47 0.76 18.77 -9.43
N ALA A 48 0.66 17.60 -8.80
CA ALA A 48 0.73 17.49 -7.35
C ALA A 48 2.09 17.95 -6.81
N GLN A 49 3.19 17.56 -7.45
CA GLN A 49 4.55 18.02 -7.11
C GLN A 49 4.70 19.54 -7.09
N GLY A 50 3.98 20.25 -7.98
CA GLY A 50 3.98 21.73 -8.02
C GLY A 50 3.10 22.40 -6.96
N ARG A 51 2.28 21.64 -6.22
CA ARG A 51 1.27 22.16 -5.28
C ARG A 51 1.57 21.85 -3.82
N VAL A 52 2.39 20.84 -3.55
CA VAL A 52 2.70 20.40 -2.17
C VAL A 52 3.88 21.17 -1.59
N THR A 53 3.89 21.34 -0.28
CA THR A 53 5.03 21.86 0.48
C THR A 53 6.14 20.82 0.63
N GLY A 54 5.74 19.55 0.76
CA GLY A 54 6.68 18.41 0.83
C GLY A 54 7.19 17.95 -0.54
N GLU A 55 7.80 16.77 -0.58
CA GLU A 55 8.34 16.14 -1.79
C GLU A 55 7.52 14.92 -2.19
N ILE A 56 7.14 14.82 -3.46
CA ILE A 56 6.62 13.60 -4.08
C ILE A 56 7.69 13.08 -5.03
N ALA A 57 8.31 11.95 -4.70
CA ALA A 57 9.39 11.34 -5.47
C ALA A 57 8.88 10.12 -6.24
N LEU A 58 8.93 10.19 -7.57
CA LEU A 58 8.60 9.05 -8.43
C LEU A 58 9.87 8.24 -8.72
N HIS A 59 9.83 6.95 -8.44
CA HIS A 59 10.95 6.03 -8.60
C HIS A 59 10.72 5.05 -9.74
N ASP A 60 11.82 4.57 -10.32
CA ASP A 60 11.80 3.48 -11.26
C ASP A 60 11.35 2.16 -10.60
N PRO A 61 10.76 1.23 -11.35
CA PRO A 61 10.41 -0.09 -10.86
C PRO A 61 11.60 -0.83 -10.24
N LEU A 62 11.37 -1.46 -9.09
CA LEU A 62 12.39 -2.24 -8.40
C LEU A 62 12.00 -3.73 -8.35
N PRO A 63 12.98 -4.64 -8.34
CA PRO A 63 12.75 -6.03 -7.95
C PRO A 63 12.12 -6.10 -6.55
N ARG A 64 11.25 -7.12 -6.33
CA ARG A 64 10.43 -7.25 -5.10
C ARG A 64 11.24 -7.13 -3.81
N GLU A 65 12.38 -7.80 -3.73
CA GLU A 65 13.24 -7.78 -2.53
C GLU A 65 13.77 -6.37 -2.23
N LYS A 66 14.26 -5.68 -3.27
CA LYS A 66 14.72 -4.29 -3.15
C LYS A 66 13.60 -3.32 -2.84
N LEU A 67 12.40 -3.59 -3.36
CA LEU A 67 11.22 -2.79 -3.04
C LEU A 67 10.88 -2.91 -1.55
N ILE A 68 10.83 -4.13 -1.00
CA ILE A 68 10.57 -4.36 0.42
C ILE A 68 11.63 -3.67 1.30
N GLU A 69 12.90 -3.75 0.91
CA GLU A 69 13.99 -3.04 1.59
C GLU A 69 13.76 -1.52 1.58
N ARG A 70 13.37 -0.93 0.45
CA ARG A 70 13.05 0.50 0.38
C ARG A 70 11.83 0.88 1.22
N LEU A 71 10.78 0.09 1.15
CA LEU A 71 9.59 0.30 1.97
C LEU A 71 9.90 0.23 3.48
N SER A 72 10.84 -0.63 3.90
CA SER A 72 11.25 -0.73 5.30
C SER A 72 11.98 0.52 5.82
N GLN A 73 12.44 1.41 4.96
CA GLN A 73 13.07 2.68 5.31
C GLN A 73 12.07 3.84 5.48
N ALA A 74 10.83 3.66 5.07
CA ALA A 74 9.77 4.64 5.28
C ALA A 74 9.26 4.61 6.73
N ASP A 75 8.68 5.71 7.21
CA ASP A 75 8.02 5.73 8.52
C ASP A 75 6.76 4.87 8.51
N PHE A 76 5.99 4.94 7.44
CA PHE A 76 4.82 4.11 7.18
C PHE A 76 4.58 3.93 5.68
N VAL A 77 3.74 2.98 5.31
CA VAL A 77 3.33 2.73 3.92
C VAL A 77 1.83 2.97 3.74
N VAL A 78 1.44 3.43 2.57
CA VAL A 78 0.04 3.66 2.22
C VAL A 78 -0.44 2.61 1.22
N ASN A 79 -1.67 2.13 1.40
CA ASN A 79 -2.36 1.26 0.48
C ASN A 79 -3.64 1.94 -0.02
N PHE A 80 -3.72 2.18 -1.32
CA PHE A 80 -4.99 2.56 -1.94
C PHE A 80 -5.83 1.31 -2.13
N ASP A 81 -6.89 1.20 -1.32
CA ASP A 81 -7.76 0.04 -1.30
C ASP A 81 -8.76 0.06 -2.46
N ASN A 82 -9.16 -1.14 -2.91
CA ASN A 82 -10.22 -1.28 -3.89
C ASN A 82 -11.57 -1.14 -3.21
N ALA A 83 -12.40 -0.22 -3.68
CA ALA A 83 -13.74 0.00 -3.11
C ALA A 83 -14.68 -1.24 -3.18
N THR A 84 -14.28 -2.33 -3.84
CA THR A 84 -15.18 -3.42 -4.25
C THR A 84 -14.68 -4.84 -4.01
N SER A 85 -13.49 -5.08 -3.43
CA SER A 85 -12.97 -6.45 -3.31
C SER A 85 -12.88 -6.95 -1.87
N ASN A 86 -13.47 -8.11 -1.60
CA ASN A 86 -13.30 -8.87 -0.36
C ASN A 86 -11.96 -9.63 -0.29
N ALA A 87 -11.08 -9.47 -1.29
CA ALA A 87 -9.79 -10.14 -1.35
C ALA A 87 -8.70 -9.25 -0.74
N THR A 88 -7.93 -9.79 0.20
CA THR A 88 -6.72 -9.13 0.70
C THR A 88 -5.75 -8.92 -0.47
N PRO A 89 -5.42 -7.68 -0.85
CA PRO A 89 -4.50 -7.44 -1.94
C PRO A 89 -3.14 -8.08 -1.66
N SER A 90 -2.55 -8.76 -2.65
CA SER A 90 -1.21 -9.36 -2.52
C SER A 90 -0.14 -8.36 -2.08
N LYS A 91 -0.33 -7.08 -2.37
CA LYS A 91 0.53 -5.98 -1.92
C LYS A 91 0.62 -5.82 -0.40
N LEU A 92 -0.47 -6.14 0.33
CA LEU A 92 -0.44 -6.06 1.79
C LEU A 92 0.56 -7.04 2.40
N ILE A 93 0.85 -8.14 1.72
CA ILE A 93 1.90 -9.08 2.12
C ILE A 93 3.27 -8.40 2.04
N ASP A 94 3.58 -7.75 0.93
CA ASP A 94 4.86 -7.05 0.74
C ASP A 94 5.00 -5.88 1.73
N TYR A 95 3.92 -5.17 2.00
CA TYR A 95 3.89 -4.10 3.00
C TYR A 95 4.10 -4.65 4.41
N ALA A 96 3.43 -5.74 4.77
CA ALA A 96 3.64 -6.39 6.06
C ALA A 96 5.08 -6.91 6.23
N MET A 97 5.70 -7.42 5.14
CA MET A 97 7.10 -7.83 5.13
C MET A 97 8.07 -6.65 5.33
N SER A 98 7.69 -5.43 4.99
CA SER A 98 8.51 -4.24 5.27
C SER A 98 8.60 -3.92 6.77
N GLY A 99 7.68 -4.47 7.58
CA GLY A 99 7.59 -4.21 9.02
C GLY A 99 7.12 -2.80 9.39
N ARG A 100 6.58 -2.05 8.43
CA ARG A 100 6.11 -0.68 8.67
C ARG A 100 4.61 -0.62 8.90
N PRO A 101 4.13 0.38 9.67
CA PRO A 101 2.70 0.66 9.78
C PRO A 101 2.08 0.81 8.40
N ILE A 102 0.89 0.23 8.20
CA ILE A 102 0.17 0.27 6.92
C ILE A 102 -1.09 1.10 7.12
N LEU A 103 -1.24 2.19 6.38
CA LEU A 103 -2.48 2.94 6.28
C LEU A 103 -3.20 2.53 5.00
N SER A 104 -4.40 1.96 5.12
CA SER A 104 -5.19 1.49 3.99
C SER A 104 -6.49 2.29 3.89
N PHE A 105 -6.74 2.88 2.73
CA PHE A 105 -7.90 3.71 2.50
C PHE A 105 -8.25 3.82 1.01
N ASN A 106 -9.45 4.24 0.73
CA ASN A 106 -9.91 4.74 -0.56
C ASN A 106 -10.57 6.11 -0.34
N GLU A 107 -11.07 6.74 -1.39
CA GLU A 107 -11.70 8.07 -1.31
C GLU A 107 -12.81 8.16 -0.25
N ARG A 108 -13.57 7.07 -0.03
CA ARG A 108 -14.70 7.05 0.91
C ARG A 108 -14.28 6.80 2.35
N THR A 109 -13.17 6.11 2.55
CA THR A 109 -12.69 5.67 3.88
C THR A 109 -11.48 6.47 4.35
N PHE A 110 -11.02 7.42 3.55
CA PHE A 110 -9.89 8.27 3.89
C PHE A 110 -10.21 9.15 5.08
N ASP A 111 -9.35 9.06 6.10
CA ASP A 111 -9.40 9.90 7.30
C ASP A 111 -8.23 10.91 7.28
N PRO A 112 -8.49 12.18 6.94
CA PRO A 112 -7.46 13.22 6.91
C PRO A 112 -6.77 13.44 8.27
N GLU A 113 -7.50 13.35 9.36
CA GLU A 113 -6.95 13.59 10.70
C GLU A 113 -6.09 12.40 11.16
N GLY A 114 -6.54 11.17 10.92
CA GLY A 114 -5.73 9.97 11.14
C GLY A 114 -4.45 9.97 10.31
N PHE A 115 -4.50 10.50 9.09
CA PHE A 115 -3.30 10.64 8.27
C PHE A 115 -2.34 11.72 8.81
N ARG A 116 -2.86 12.89 9.26
CA ARG A 116 -2.04 13.92 9.92
C ARG A 116 -1.38 13.38 11.20
N ALA A 117 -2.12 12.59 11.97
CA ALA A 117 -1.57 11.93 13.16
C ALA A 117 -0.42 10.97 12.79
N ALA A 118 -0.55 10.20 11.71
CA ALA A 118 0.52 9.33 11.22
C ALA A 118 1.78 10.09 10.77
N LEU A 119 1.63 11.25 10.14
CA LEU A 119 2.77 12.13 9.83
C LEU A 119 3.49 12.61 11.09
N SER A 120 2.80 12.66 12.22
CA SER A 120 3.37 13.01 13.54
C SER A 120 3.82 11.79 14.35
N GLY A 121 3.77 10.58 13.78
CA GLY A 121 4.22 9.33 14.42
C GLY A 121 3.13 8.58 15.19
N ASP A 122 1.87 8.98 15.14
CA ASP A 122 0.74 8.20 15.70
C ASP A 122 0.14 7.30 14.63
N TYR A 123 0.40 6.01 14.73
CA TYR A 123 -0.08 4.99 13.81
C TYR A 123 -1.29 4.22 14.33
N SER A 124 -2.12 4.83 15.17
CA SER A 124 -3.33 4.18 15.73
C SER A 124 -4.33 3.74 14.65
N ALA A 125 -4.36 4.45 13.51
CA ALA A 125 -5.20 4.15 12.34
C ALA A 125 -4.63 3.07 11.42
N GLN A 126 -3.48 2.43 11.75
CA GLN A 126 -2.89 1.40 10.92
C GLN A 126 -3.76 0.15 10.81
N VAL A 127 -3.63 -0.55 9.68
CA VAL A 127 -4.21 -1.89 9.49
C VAL A 127 -3.63 -2.85 10.50
N LYS A 128 -4.49 -3.58 11.23
CA LYS A 128 -4.09 -4.56 12.24
C LYS A 128 -4.36 -5.97 11.73
N GLY A 129 -3.60 -6.94 12.25
CA GLY A 129 -3.92 -8.36 12.09
C GLY A 129 -3.54 -8.98 10.73
N ILE A 130 -2.58 -8.42 9.99
CA ILE A 130 -2.02 -9.10 8.83
C ILE A 130 -1.13 -10.23 9.34
N ASP A 131 -1.65 -11.45 9.29
CA ASP A 131 -0.89 -12.63 9.68
C ASP A 131 -0.10 -13.17 8.48
N LEU A 132 1.20 -12.84 8.43
CA LEU A 132 2.10 -13.33 7.39
C LEU A 132 2.27 -14.86 7.40
N SER A 133 1.98 -15.53 8.52
CA SER A 133 2.10 -16.98 8.62
C SER A 133 1.14 -17.72 7.70
N GLN A 134 0.04 -17.10 7.29
CA GLN A 134 -0.92 -17.66 6.33
C GLN A 134 -0.35 -17.76 4.91
N TYR A 135 0.72 -17.03 4.62
CA TYR A 135 1.38 -16.97 3.31
C TYR A 135 2.69 -17.74 3.29
N ASP A 136 3.04 -18.42 4.40
CA ASP A 136 4.19 -19.34 4.45
C ASP A 136 3.91 -20.52 3.52
N ILE A 137 4.80 -20.72 2.53
CA ILE A 137 4.69 -21.77 1.51
C ILE A 137 4.59 -23.16 2.14
N ARG A 138 5.24 -23.38 3.29
CA ARG A 138 5.19 -24.66 4.01
C ARG A 138 3.79 -24.92 4.55
N ARG A 139 3.18 -23.94 5.21
CA ARG A 139 1.80 -24.02 5.70
C ARG A 139 0.77 -24.20 4.58
N ILE A 140 1.02 -23.56 3.44
CA ILE A 140 0.18 -23.73 2.25
C ILE A 140 0.31 -25.17 1.74
N ALA A 141 1.51 -25.71 1.64
CA ALA A 141 1.76 -27.08 1.25
C ALA A 141 1.09 -28.08 2.19
N ASP A 142 1.26 -27.92 3.51
CA ASP A 142 0.63 -28.77 4.54
C ASP A 142 -0.91 -28.79 4.42
N ARG A 143 -1.52 -27.65 4.10
CA ARG A 143 -2.98 -27.57 3.87
C ARG A 143 -3.41 -28.34 2.62
N PHE A 144 -2.63 -28.28 1.53
CA PHE A 144 -2.90 -29.03 0.32
C PHE A 144 -2.74 -30.53 0.55
N GLU A 145 -1.72 -30.97 1.27
CA GLU A 145 -1.52 -32.37 1.64
C GLU A 145 -2.70 -32.89 2.49
N GLY A 146 -3.16 -32.11 3.46
CA GLY A 146 -4.32 -32.44 4.29
C GLY A 146 -5.61 -32.67 3.47
N LEU A 147 -5.85 -31.82 2.45
CA LEU A 147 -7.00 -31.98 1.56
C LEU A 147 -6.93 -33.24 0.70
N ILE A 148 -5.73 -33.66 0.26
CA ILE A 148 -5.53 -34.89 -0.51
C ILE A 148 -5.80 -36.13 0.35
N ASP A 149 -5.40 -36.10 1.62
CA ASP A 149 -5.61 -37.20 2.56
C ASP A 149 -7.08 -37.36 3.00
N GLU A 150 -7.81 -36.24 3.13
CA GLU A 150 -9.26 -36.26 3.38
C GLU A 150 -10.04 -36.80 2.18
N GLY A 151 -9.64 -36.48 0.95
CA GLY A 151 -10.25 -37.01 -0.28
C GLY A 151 -10.09 -38.52 -0.44
N LYS A 152 -8.99 -39.08 0.04
CA LYS A 152 -8.74 -40.55 0.00
C LYS A 152 -9.51 -41.37 1.05
N LYS A 153 -10.04 -40.74 2.09
CA LYS A 153 -10.84 -41.40 3.13
C LYS A 153 -12.32 -41.50 2.81
N THR A 154 -12.76 -40.88 1.70
CA THR A 154 -14.17 -40.80 1.31
C THR A 154 -14.50 -41.74 0.12
N GLU A 155 -13.53 -42.53 -0.37
CA GLU A 155 -13.71 -43.68 -1.30
C GLU A 155 -13.64 -45.01 -0.52
#